data_a175228d2fc2c1267e1bb0c76a7536d8
#
_entry.id   a175228d2fc2c1267e1bb0c76a7536d8
#
_cell.length_a   1.000
_cell.length_b   1.000
_cell.length_c   1.000
_cell.angle_alpha   90.00
_cell.angle_beta   90.00
_cell.angle_gamma   90.00
#
_symmetry.space_group_name_H-M   'P 1'
#
loop_
_entity.id
_entity.type
_entity.pdbx_description
1 polymer ?
#
loop_
_entity_poly.entity_id
_entity_poly.type
_entity_poly.pdbx_seq_one_letter_code
_entity_poly.pdbx_strand_id
1 'polypeptide(L)'
;SWLFVKFLTTSVDFQAEFSMASGYVPVIQSVTKNTAYADFLAQANGGDYVTALSTQVCLEQADAYYTSPAFVGSSTARDQVAALLSKCLTLTGDDVDAQIETAFEEAIDECEYAN
;
A
#
# COMPACT_ATOMS: atom_id res chain seq x y z
N SER A 1 11.38 -16.25 18.54
CA SER A 1 10.82 -15.09 17.79
C SER A 1 11.76 -14.57 16.71
N TRP A 2 13.09 -14.34 17.00
CA TRP A 2 14.03 -13.79 16.01
C TRP A 2 14.20 -14.67 14.76
N LEU A 3 14.32 -15.99 14.92
CA LEU A 3 14.46 -16.92 13.79
C LEU A 3 13.25 -16.87 12.85
N PHE A 4 12.05 -16.67 13.39
CA PHE A 4 10.84 -16.53 12.60
C PHE A 4 10.84 -15.24 11.76
N VAL A 5 11.17 -14.10 12.40
CA VAL A 5 11.30 -12.82 11.69
C VAL A 5 12.38 -12.91 10.60
N LYS A 6 13.53 -13.48 10.93
CA LYS A 6 14.62 -13.70 9.97
C LYS A 6 14.14 -14.54 8.77
N PHE A 7 13.45 -15.64 9.01
CA PHE A 7 12.89 -16.47 7.94
C PHE A 7 11.94 -15.67 7.04
N LEU A 8 10.99 -14.96 7.61
CA LEU A 8 10.03 -14.16 6.85
C LEU A 8 10.68 -13.10 5.95
N THR A 9 11.79 -12.51 6.41
CA THR A 9 12.44 -11.38 5.73
C THR A 9 13.61 -11.75 4.85
N THR A 10 14.13 -12.98 4.93
CA THR A 10 15.33 -13.39 4.18
C THR A 10 15.17 -14.66 3.33
N SER A 11 14.08 -15.40 3.48
CA SER A 11 13.82 -16.59 2.65
C SER A 11 13.31 -16.18 1.29
N VAL A 12 14.11 -16.44 0.25
CA VAL A 12 13.73 -16.12 -1.15
C VAL A 12 12.49 -16.88 -1.57
N ASP A 13 12.44 -18.19 -1.27
CA ASP A 13 11.31 -19.03 -1.68
C ASP A 13 10.01 -18.62 -0.98
N PHE A 14 10.05 -18.39 0.34
CA PHE A 14 8.90 -17.90 1.09
C PHE A 14 8.40 -16.54 0.55
N GLN A 15 9.30 -15.61 0.30
CA GLN A 15 8.96 -14.29 -0.23
C GLN A 15 8.36 -14.37 -1.63
N ALA A 16 8.85 -15.28 -2.48
CA ALA A 16 8.29 -15.53 -3.80
C ALA A 16 6.86 -16.08 -3.70
N GLU A 17 6.65 -17.15 -2.93
CA GLU A 17 5.34 -17.76 -2.74
C GLU A 17 4.33 -16.78 -2.13
N PHE A 18 4.75 -16.04 -1.09
CA PHE A 18 3.89 -15.06 -0.44
C PHE A 18 3.49 -13.92 -1.37
N SER A 19 4.44 -13.40 -2.17
CA SER A 19 4.17 -12.35 -3.15
C SER A 19 3.21 -12.82 -4.24
N MET A 20 3.42 -14.01 -4.80
CA MET A 20 2.53 -14.59 -5.81
C MET A 20 1.11 -14.81 -5.29
N ALA A 21 0.97 -15.23 -4.03
CA ALA A 21 -0.32 -15.49 -3.41
C ALA A 21 -1.09 -14.22 -2.98
N SER A 22 -0.37 -13.19 -2.53
CA SER A 22 -0.96 -11.99 -1.93
C SER A 22 -0.95 -10.76 -2.82
N GLY A 23 -0.10 -10.71 -3.85
CA GLY A 23 0.16 -9.53 -4.67
C GLY A 23 1.06 -8.48 -3.99
N TYR A 24 1.57 -8.75 -2.78
CA TYR A 24 2.53 -7.85 -2.13
C TYR A 24 3.92 -7.97 -2.76
N VAL A 25 4.61 -6.84 -2.88
CA VAL A 25 5.98 -6.79 -3.40
C VAL A 25 6.95 -7.43 -2.40
N PRO A 26 7.88 -8.31 -2.83
CA PRO A 26 8.87 -8.89 -1.94
C PRO A 26 9.85 -7.84 -1.42
N VAL A 27 10.33 -8.02 -0.17
CA VAL A 27 11.23 -7.05 0.48
C VAL A 27 12.70 -7.26 0.12
N ILE A 28 13.05 -8.35 -0.55
CA ILE A 28 14.42 -8.64 -0.99
C ILE A 28 14.52 -8.77 -2.50
N GLN A 29 15.47 -8.05 -3.10
CA GLN A 29 15.65 -8.02 -4.55
C GLN A 29 15.97 -9.38 -5.17
N SER A 30 16.62 -10.28 -4.42
CA SER A 30 16.98 -11.61 -4.93
C SER A 30 15.75 -12.47 -5.32
N VAL A 31 14.56 -12.14 -4.84
CA VAL A 31 13.33 -12.84 -5.21
C VAL A 31 13.01 -12.69 -6.70
N THR A 32 13.36 -11.58 -7.32
CA THR A 32 13.16 -11.38 -8.77
C THR A 32 13.96 -12.35 -9.65
N LYS A 33 14.98 -13.01 -9.07
CA LYS A 33 15.79 -14.04 -9.73
C LYS A 33 15.27 -15.47 -9.49
N ASN A 34 14.27 -15.64 -8.63
CA ASN A 34 13.60 -16.92 -8.44
C ASN A 34 12.81 -17.28 -9.70
N THR A 35 13.01 -18.50 -10.23
CA THR A 35 12.44 -18.92 -11.51
C THR A 35 10.91 -18.89 -11.50
N ALA A 36 10.28 -19.44 -10.44
CA ALA A 36 8.83 -19.44 -10.32
C ALA A 36 8.25 -18.03 -10.25
N TYR A 37 8.95 -17.11 -9.56
CA TYR A 37 8.54 -15.71 -9.49
C TYR A 37 8.72 -14.97 -10.82
N ALA A 38 9.79 -15.25 -11.54
CA ALA A 38 10.00 -14.69 -12.89
C ALA A 38 8.92 -15.18 -13.88
N ASP A 39 8.57 -16.46 -13.82
CA ASP A 39 7.48 -17.05 -14.63
C ASP A 39 6.11 -16.42 -14.28
N PHE A 40 5.86 -16.17 -13.00
CA PHE A 40 4.66 -15.46 -12.54
C PHE A 40 4.60 -14.03 -13.12
N LEU A 41 5.68 -13.25 -13.02
CA LEU A 41 5.72 -11.90 -13.59
C LEU A 41 5.55 -11.90 -15.10
N ALA A 42 6.07 -12.90 -15.81
CA ALA A 42 5.91 -13.02 -17.26
C ALA A 42 4.44 -13.17 -17.70
N GLN A 43 3.55 -13.64 -16.82
CA GLN A 43 2.11 -13.74 -17.09
C GLN A 43 1.44 -12.37 -17.21
N ALA A 44 2.01 -11.31 -16.66
CA ALA A 44 1.52 -9.95 -16.80
C ALA A 44 1.42 -9.49 -18.27
N ASN A 45 2.29 -10.00 -19.13
CA ASN A 45 2.30 -9.66 -20.55
C ASN A 45 1.12 -10.26 -21.34
N GLY A 46 0.40 -11.23 -20.77
CA GLY A 46 -0.80 -11.82 -21.35
C GLY A 46 -2.10 -11.02 -21.15
N GLY A 47 -2.08 -9.99 -20.32
CA GLY A 47 -3.21 -9.08 -20.08
C GLY A 47 -4.31 -9.60 -19.16
N ASP A 48 -4.34 -10.90 -18.87
CA ASP A 48 -5.44 -11.54 -18.14
C ASP A 48 -5.14 -11.77 -16.63
N TYR A 49 -3.89 -11.52 -16.18
CA TYR A 49 -3.48 -11.80 -14.81
C TYR A 49 -3.18 -10.52 -14.02
N VAL A 50 -4.23 -9.98 -13.41
CA VAL A 50 -4.19 -8.66 -12.71
C VAL A 50 -3.14 -8.62 -11.60
N THR A 51 -2.97 -9.70 -10.83
CA THR A 51 -2.00 -9.73 -9.71
C THR A 51 -0.56 -9.64 -10.22
N ALA A 52 -0.22 -10.38 -11.28
CA ALA A 52 1.12 -10.31 -11.87
C ALA A 52 1.40 -8.94 -12.47
N LEU A 53 0.43 -8.36 -13.18
CA LEU A 53 0.53 -7.02 -13.76
C LEU A 53 0.71 -5.95 -12.68
N SER A 54 -0.10 -5.98 -11.63
CA SER A 54 0.01 -5.03 -10.50
C SER A 54 1.36 -5.12 -9.81
N THR A 55 1.86 -6.35 -9.59
CA THR A 55 3.17 -6.58 -8.99
C THR A 55 4.30 -6.07 -9.87
N GLN A 56 4.22 -6.29 -11.19
CA GLN A 56 5.21 -5.77 -12.15
C GLN A 56 5.25 -4.24 -12.12
N VAL A 57 4.09 -3.57 -12.19
CA VAL A 57 4.00 -2.11 -12.12
C VAL A 57 4.58 -1.57 -10.81
N CYS A 58 4.29 -2.22 -9.68
CA CYS A 58 4.90 -1.85 -8.39
C CYS A 58 6.43 -1.96 -8.43
N LEU A 59 6.98 -3.05 -8.97
CA LEU A 59 8.43 -3.23 -9.07
C LEU A 59 9.10 -2.17 -9.98
N GLU A 60 8.44 -1.79 -11.07
CA GLU A 60 8.92 -0.73 -11.98
C GLU A 60 8.92 0.66 -11.30
N GLN A 61 8.07 0.86 -10.31
CA GLN A 61 7.97 2.09 -9.52
C GLN A 61 8.81 2.09 -8.24
N ALA A 62 9.74 1.15 -8.08
CA ALA A 62 10.53 0.99 -6.85
C ALA A 62 11.28 2.26 -6.42
N ASP A 63 11.73 3.08 -7.36
CA ASP A 63 12.42 4.35 -7.09
C ASP A 63 11.48 5.44 -6.51
N ALA A 64 10.17 5.25 -6.65
CA ALA A 64 9.15 6.15 -6.12
C ALA A 64 8.55 5.67 -4.78
N TYR A 65 9.09 4.62 -4.18
CA TYR A 65 8.58 4.10 -2.92
C TYR A 65 8.77 5.13 -1.79
N TYR A 66 7.67 5.35 -1.07
CA TYR A 66 7.63 6.24 0.08
C TYR A 66 7.25 5.48 1.34
N THR A 67 7.98 5.69 2.41
CA THR A 67 7.65 5.16 3.73
C THR A 67 6.97 6.25 4.55
N SER A 68 5.71 6.05 4.90
CA SER A 68 4.98 6.98 5.77
C SER A 68 5.69 7.11 7.12
N PRO A 69 5.92 8.34 7.62
CA PRO A 69 6.52 8.54 8.93
C PRO A 69 5.63 7.95 10.02
N ALA A 70 6.28 7.38 11.04
CA ALA A 70 5.61 6.90 12.24
C ALA A 70 5.80 7.95 13.35
N PHE A 71 4.70 8.47 13.88
CA PHE A 71 4.66 9.44 14.97
C PHE A 71 3.46 9.13 15.88
N VAL A 72 3.42 9.74 17.04
CA VAL A 72 2.26 9.62 17.95
C VAL A 72 1.02 10.15 17.21
N GLY A 73 -0.07 9.39 17.20
CA GLY A 73 -1.28 9.76 16.44
C GLY A 73 -1.26 9.39 14.95
N SER A 74 -0.18 8.79 14.41
CA SER A 74 -0.10 8.42 12.99
C SER A 74 -1.18 7.45 12.52
N SER A 75 -1.69 6.60 13.41
CA SER A 75 -2.83 5.70 13.13
C SER A 75 -4.10 6.53 12.93
N THR A 76 -4.41 7.42 13.88
CA THR A 76 -5.56 8.31 13.79
C THR A 76 -5.52 9.18 12.55
N ALA A 77 -4.36 9.74 12.21
CA ALA A 77 -4.20 10.55 11.00
C ALA A 77 -4.52 9.76 9.73
N ARG A 78 -4.12 8.49 9.62
CA ARG A 78 -4.46 7.63 8.47
C ARG A 78 -5.95 7.33 8.41
N ASP A 79 -6.59 7.06 9.56
CA ASP A 79 -8.02 6.79 9.64
C ASP A 79 -8.83 8.03 9.26
N GLN A 80 -8.42 9.22 9.70
CA GLN A 80 -9.04 10.50 9.34
C GLN A 80 -8.89 10.82 7.84
N VAL A 81 -7.73 10.57 7.23
CA VAL A 81 -7.54 10.74 5.78
C VAL A 81 -8.46 9.79 4.99
N ALA A 82 -8.59 8.54 5.41
CA ALA A 82 -9.49 7.60 4.75
C ALA A 82 -10.95 8.00 4.87
N ALA A 83 -11.38 8.46 6.05
CA ALA A 83 -12.74 8.96 6.30
C ALA A 83 -13.02 10.22 5.48
N LEU A 84 -12.08 11.17 5.44
CA LEU A 84 -12.16 12.40 4.66
C LEU A 84 -12.34 12.12 3.17
N LEU A 85 -11.53 11.25 2.58
CA LEU A 85 -11.65 10.86 1.19
C LEU A 85 -13.02 10.24 0.90
N SER A 86 -13.50 9.35 1.78
CA SER A 86 -14.80 8.72 1.64
C SER A 86 -15.93 9.75 1.73
N LYS A 87 -15.84 10.73 2.63
CA LYS A 87 -16.79 11.83 2.78
C LYS A 87 -16.80 12.71 1.53
N CYS A 88 -15.65 13.13 1.04
CA CYS A 88 -15.53 13.98 -0.15
C CYS A 88 -16.14 13.33 -1.41
N LEU A 89 -16.00 12.01 -1.57
CA LEU A 89 -16.59 11.29 -2.72
C LEU A 89 -18.12 11.23 -2.70
N THR A 90 -18.77 11.52 -1.57
CA THR A 90 -20.23 11.47 -1.40
C THR A 90 -20.88 12.86 -1.33
N LEU A 91 -20.08 13.93 -1.36
CA LEU A 91 -20.60 15.30 -1.34
C LEU A 91 -21.34 15.62 -2.64
N THR A 92 -22.47 16.35 -2.49
CA THR A 92 -23.32 16.77 -3.60
C THR A 92 -23.92 18.15 -3.31
N GLY A 93 -24.35 18.85 -4.35
CA GLY A 93 -24.99 20.17 -4.25
C GLY A 93 -24.13 21.30 -4.77
N ASP A 94 -24.56 22.53 -4.56
CA ASP A 94 -23.96 23.73 -5.16
C ASP A 94 -22.78 24.30 -4.35
N ASP A 95 -22.51 23.76 -3.15
CA ASP A 95 -21.49 24.29 -2.22
C ASP A 95 -20.49 23.21 -1.79
N VAL A 96 -20.07 22.38 -2.76
CA VAL A 96 -19.17 21.24 -2.50
C VAL A 96 -17.81 21.72 -1.97
N ASP A 97 -17.27 22.82 -2.46
CA ASP A 97 -15.96 23.34 -2.04
C ASP A 97 -15.96 23.72 -0.54
N ALA A 98 -16.99 24.42 -0.06
CA ALA A 98 -17.11 24.75 1.36
C ALA A 98 -17.34 23.49 2.24
N GLN A 99 -18.07 22.51 1.74
CA GLN A 99 -18.25 21.23 2.43
C GLN A 99 -16.91 20.44 2.53
N ILE A 100 -16.05 20.51 1.51
CA ILE A 100 -14.69 19.93 1.53
C ILE A 100 -13.85 20.64 2.58
N GLU A 101 -13.80 21.97 2.58
CA GLU A 101 -13.05 22.76 3.58
C GLU A 101 -13.46 22.39 5.00
N THR A 102 -14.76 22.37 5.29
CA THR A 102 -15.29 21.96 6.61
C THR A 102 -14.87 20.53 6.97
N ALA A 103 -14.91 19.60 6.03
CA ALA A 103 -14.49 18.22 6.26
C ALA A 103 -12.98 18.10 6.59
N PHE A 104 -12.14 18.92 5.97
CA PHE A 104 -10.73 19.01 6.29
C PHE A 104 -10.47 19.56 7.69
N GLU A 105 -11.16 20.64 8.09
CA GLU A 105 -11.05 21.22 9.43
C GLU A 105 -11.43 20.19 10.50
N GLU A 106 -12.56 19.50 10.33
CA GLU A 106 -12.99 18.43 11.24
C GLU A 106 -11.94 17.31 11.37
N ALA A 107 -11.34 16.88 10.25
CA ALA A 107 -10.30 15.84 10.26
C ALA A 107 -9.01 16.30 10.96
N ILE A 108 -8.64 17.56 10.84
CA ILE A 108 -7.49 18.15 11.52
C ILE A 108 -7.74 18.18 13.04
N ASP A 109 -8.91 18.68 13.47
CA ASP A 109 -9.29 18.74 14.87
C ASP A 109 -9.24 17.36 15.54
N GLU A 110 -9.76 16.32 14.89
CA GLU A 110 -9.70 14.94 15.40
C GLU A 110 -8.26 14.42 15.52
N CYS A 111 -7.36 14.83 14.64
CA CYS A 111 -5.94 14.49 14.74
C CYS A 111 -5.26 15.21 15.92
N GLU A 112 -5.64 16.45 16.22
CA GLU A 112 -5.08 17.22 17.36
C GLU A 112 -5.55 16.65 18.70
N TYR A 113 -6.80 16.21 18.82
CA TYR A 113 -7.31 15.57 20.02
C TYR A 113 -6.67 14.20 20.33
N ALA A 114 -6.09 13.55 19.33
CA ALA A 114 -5.47 12.23 19.47
C ALA A 114 -3.99 12.29 19.94
N ASN A 115 -3.40 13.45 20.04
CA ASN A 115 -2.03 13.73 20.54
C ASN A 115 -2.05 14.23 21.96
#